data_1d158e48faa8c0e074098754ce943113
#
_entry.id   1d158e48faa8c0e074098754ce943113
#
_cell.length_a   1.000
_cell.length_b   1.000
_cell.length_c   1.000
_cell.angle_alpha   90.00
_cell.angle_beta   90.00
_cell.angle_gamma   90.00
#
_symmetry.space_group_name_H-M   'P 1'
#
loop_
_entity.id
_entity.type
_entity.pdbx_description
1 polymer ?
#
loop_
_entity_poly.entity_id
_entity_poly.type
_entity_poly.pdbx_seq_one_letter_code
_entity_poly.pdbx_strand_id
1 'polypeptide(L)'
;VPIYETSSGEQIEYIIKDADVRAVVTETVTQRELALDACHRLGRDDITVLSLDAEAMQTIRDAGITVPRASVAARTQALTTDTLATIVYTSGTTGRPKGTEITHGNFTELALNSHAWMPEIAMGQDSRLLLFLPLAHVFARFLQVFQLSGEGILGHTPDIKNLLSDLATFKPSYLLVVPRVLEKIYNSADAK
;
A
#
# COMPACT_ATOMS: atom_id res chain seq x y z
N VAL A 1 1.19 2.16 -8.02
CA VAL A 1 1.23 3.53 -7.46
C VAL A 1 0.15 3.64 -6.41
N PRO A 2 0.47 3.70 -5.12
CA PRO A 2 -0.53 3.97 -4.10
C PRO A 2 -0.86 5.48 -4.06
N ILE A 3 -2.14 5.79 -3.88
CA ILE A 3 -2.66 7.16 -3.77
C ILE A 3 -3.33 7.28 -2.40
N TYR A 4 -3.17 8.42 -1.72
CA TYR A 4 -3.84 8.67 -0.45
C TYR A 4 -5.35 8.78 -0.65
N GLU A 5 -6.13 8.21 0.26
CA GLU A 5 -7.60 8.29 0.25
C GLU A 5 -8.13 9.73 0.29
N THR A 6 -7.35 10.64 0.85
CA THR A 6 -7.65 12.07 0.99
C THR A 6 -7.17 12.92 -0.20
N SER A 7 -6.63 12.30 -1.25
CA SER A 7 -6.14 13.04 -2.42
C SER A 7 -7.27 13.71 -3.16
N SER A 8 -7.06 14.97 -3.56
CA SER A 8 -8.01 15.70 -4.39
C SER A 8 -8.07 15.13 -5.82
N GLY A 9 -9.17 15.43 -6.54
CA GLY A 9 -9.30 15.04 -7.95
C GLY A 9 -8.15 15.54 -8.84
N GLU A 10 -7.61 16.73 -8.57
CA GLU A 10 -6.46 17.29 -9.28
C GLU A 10 -5.16 16.51 -9.00
N GLN A 11 -4.99 16.06 -7.76
CA GLN A 11 -3.84 15.22 -7.39
C GLN A 11 -3.93 13.85 -8.05
N ILE A 12 -5.12 13.25 -8.08
CA ILE A 12 -5.38 11.96 -8.75
C ILE A 12 -5.08 12.10 -10.24
N GLU A 13 -5.60 13.15 -10.89
CA GLU A 13 -5.36 13.46 -12.31
C GLU A 13 -3.87 13.59 -12.61
N TYR A 14 -3.15 14.36 -11.78
CA TYR A 14 -1.71 14.54 -11.92
C TYR A 14 -0.97 13.20 -11.83
N ILE A 15 -1.28 12.36 -10.82
CA ILE A 15 -0.62 11.07 -10.62
C ILE A 15 -0.92 10.10 -11.78
N ILE A 16 -2.18 10.05 -12.25
CA ILE A 16 -2.58 9.20 -13.37
C ILE A 16 -1.76 9.56 -14.63
N LYS A 17 -1.60 10.86 -14.89
CA LYS A 17 -0.85 11.35 -16.05
C LYS A 17 0.66 11.11 -15.91
N ASP A 18 1.23 11.49 -14.77
CA ASP A 18 2.67 11.46 -14.52
C ASP A 18 3.24 10.03 -14.47
N ALA A 19 2.49 9.10 -13.86
CA ALA A 19 2.87 7.69 -13.75
C ALA A 19 2.40 6.82 -14.93
N ASP A 20 1.80 7.37 -15.97
CA ASP A 20 1.20 6.64 -17.10
C ASP A 20 0.33 5.45 -16.64
N VAL A 21 -0.60 5.70 -15.73
CA VAL A 21 -1.44 4.67 -15.11
C VAL A 21 -2.31 3.98 -16.18
N ARG A 22 -2.44 2.65 -16.08
CA ARG A 22 -3.24 1.81 -16.99
C ARG A 22 -4.53 1.28 -16.36
N ALA A 23 -4.57 1.19 -15.03
CA ALA A 23 -5.75 0.79 -14.30
C ALA A 23 -5.74 1.47 -12.91
N VAL A 24 -6.94 1.76 -12.40
CA VAL A 24 -7.13 2.30 -11.05
C VAL A 24 -8.03 1.35 -10.28
N VAL A 25 -7.63 1.01 -9.06
CA VAL A 25 -8.47 0.25 -8.12
C VAL A 25 -8.71 1.14 -6.92
N THR A 26 -9.96 1.36 -6.60
CA THR A 26 -10.40 2.19 -5.47
C THR A 26 -11.06 1.33 -4.42
N GLU A 27 -11.10 1.81 -3.19
CA GLU A 27 -11.79 1.13 -2.10
C GLU A 27 -13.31 1.31 -2.23
N THR A 28 -13.75 2.56 -2.47
CA THR A 28 -15.17 2.94 -2.49
C THR A 28 -15.64 3.42 -3.86
N VAL A 29 -16.96 3.37 -4.06
CA VAL A 29 -17.61 3.93 -5.27
C VAL A 29 -17.34 5.43 -5.39
N THR A 30 -17.37 6.18 -4.31
CA THR A 30 -17.07 7.63 -4.32
C THR A 30 -15.67 7.93 -4.84
N GLN A 31 -14.67 7.15 -4.40
CA GLN A 31 -13.30 7.28 -4.92
C GLN A 31 -13.21 6.87 -6.40
N ARG A 32 -14.01 5.86 -6.81
CA ARG A 32 -14.12 5.46 -8.21
C ARG A 32 -14.63 6.60 -9.09
N GLU A 33 -15.65 7.30 -8.64
CA GLU A 33 -16.21 8.46 -9.37
C GLU A 33 -15.16 9.56 -9.53
N LEU A 34 -14.40 9.88 -8.48
CA LEU A 34 -13.30 10.84 -8.55
C LEU A 34 -12.21 10.41 -9.54
N ALA A 35 -11.88 9.12 -9.58
CA ALA A 35 -10.87 8.60 -10.50
C ALA A 35 -11.37 8.62 -11.95
N LEU A 36 -12.64 8.27 -12.19
CA LEU A 36 -13.27 8.34 -13.52
C LEU A 36 -13.30 9.77 -14.05
N ASP A 37 -13.69 10.73 -13.20
CA ASP A 37 -13.71 12.14 -13.56
C ASP A 37 -12.28 12.65 -13.90
N ALA A 38 -11.27 12.23 -13.15
CA ALA A 38 -9.88 12.53 -13.46
C ALA A 38 -9.42 11.92 -14.81
N CYS A 39 -9.78 10.66 -15.09
CA CYS A 39 -9.50 10.02 -16.37
C CYS A 39 -10.19 10.76 -17.53
N HIS A 40 -11.43 11.13 -17.36
CA HIS A 40 -12.20 11.87 -18.38
C HIS A 40 -11.58 13.23 -18.70
N ARG A 41 -11.20 14.00 -17.67
CA ARG A 41 -10.48 15.29 -17.87
C ARG A 41 -9.16 15.14 -18.62
N LEU A 42 -8.50 13.99 -18.48
CA LEU A 42 -7.27 13.66 -19.20
C LEU A 42 -7.52 13.13 -20.62
N GLY A 43 -8.78 12.88 -21.01
CA GLY A 43 -9.09 12.16 -22.25
C GLY A 43 -8.61 10.71 -22.26
N ARG A 44 -8.50 10.07 -21.08
CA ARG A 44 -8.00 8.73 -20.88
C ARG A 44 -9.13 7.75 -20.48
N ASP A 45 -10.17 7.69 -21.32
CA ASP A 45 -11.28 6.77 -21.11
C ASP A 45 -10.90 5.29 -21.34
N ASP A 46 -9.65 5.04 -21.79
CA ASP A 46 -9.05 3.72 -21.94
C ASP A 46 -8.63 3.09 -20.59
N ILE A 47 -8.56 3.88 -19.50
CA ILE A 47 -8.14 3.40 -18.18
C ILE A 47 -9.29 2.64 -17.49
N THR A 48 -9.03 1.40 -17.10
CA THR A 48 -9.99 0.61 -16.31
C THR A 48 -10.02 1.12 -14.87
N VAL A 49 -11.21 1.52 -14.38
CA VAL A 49 -11.41 1.96 -12.99
C VAL A 49 -12.37 1.03 -12.28
N LEU A 50 -11.91 0.36 -11.22
CA LEU A 50 -12.63 -0.63 -10.44
C LEU A 50 -12.81 -0.19 -8.99
N SER A 51 -13.88 -0.61 -8.31
CA SER A 51 -14.12 -0.36 -6.88
C SER A 51 -14.26 -1.65 -6.10
N LEU A 52 -13.57 -1.76 -4.95
CA LEU A 52 -13.55 -2.97 -4.12
C LEU A 52 -14.87 -3.22 -3.37
N ASP A 53 -15.60 -2.17 -3.01
CA ASP A 53 -16.92 -2.26 -2.39
C ASP A 53 -18.06 -2.57 -3.38
N ALA A 54 -17.73 -2.71 -4.66
CA ALA A 54 -18.62 -3.15 -5.72
C ALA A 54 -18.17 -4.51 -6.30
N GLU A 55 -18.05 -4.62 -7.61
CA GLU A 55 -17.80 -5.89 -8.30
C GLU A 55 -16.32 -6.12 -8.69
N ALA A 56 -15.39 -5.25 -8.23
CA ALA A 56 -13.99 -5.30 -8.68
C ALA A 56 -13.34 -6.66 -8.46
N MET A 57 -13.51 -7.27 -7.29
CA MET A 57 -12.89 -8.57 -6.98
C MET A 57 -13.43 -9.68 -7.86
N GLN A 58 -14.72 -9.68 -8.16
CA GLN A 58 -15.31 -10.67 -9.07
C GLN A 58 -14.84 -10.42 -10.51
N THR A 59 -14.87 -9.18 -10.97
CA THR A 59 -14.40 -8.78 -12.31
C THR A 59 -12.92 -9.21 -12.53
N ILE A 60 -12.05 -8.97 -11.56
CA ILE A 60 -10.63 -9.37 -11.63
C ILE A 60 -10.49 -10.90 -11.65
N ARG A 61 -11.26 -11.63 -10.83
CA ARG A 61 -11.25 -13.09 -10.83
C ARG A 61 -11.67 -13.66 -12.18
N ASP A 62 -12.78 -13.18 -12.72
CA ASP A 62 -13.33 -13.66 -13.99
C ASP A 62 -12.37 -13.39 -15.16
N ALA A 63 -11.77 -12.20 -15.19
CA ALA A 63 -10.70 -11.88 -16.15
C ALA A 63 -9.46 -12.78 -15.99
N GLY A 64 -9.16 -13.19 -14.75
CA GLY A 64 -8.02 -14.07 -14.43
C GLY A 64 -8.21 -15.53 -14.85
N ILE A 65 -9.44 -16.02 -15.04
CA ILE A 65 -9.73 -17.43 -15.36
C ILE A 65 -9.02 -17.90 -16.63
N THR A 66 -8.94 -17.04 -17.63
CA THR A 66 -8.33 -17.33 -18.92
C THR A 66 -6.82 -17.06 -19.00
N VAL A 67 -6.25 -16.49 -17.93
CA VAL A 67 -4.82 -16.16 -17.88
C VAL A 67 -4.00 -17.41 -17.55
N PRO A 68 -3.12 -17.91 -18.46
CA PRO A 68 -2.32 -19.09 -18.20
C PRO A 68 -1.34 -18.84 -17.02
N ARG A 69 -1.23 -19.80 -16.11
CA ARG A 69 -0.24 -19.73 -15.01
C ARG A 69 1.18 -19.53 -15.50
N ALA A 70 1.51 -20.11 -16.65
CA ALA A 70 2.83 -19.94 -17.30
C ALA A 70 3.11 -18.47 -17.65
N SER A 71 2.10 -17.69 -18.05
CA SER A 71 2.26 -16.26 -18.34
C SER A 71 2.57 -15.45 -17.07
N VAL A 72 1.96 -15.82 -15.94
CA VAL A 72 2.26 -15.18 -14.63
C VAL A 72 3.68 -15.56 -14.20
N ALA A 73 4.05 -16.85 -14.28
CA ALA A 73 5.38 -17.32 -13.94
C ALA A 73 6.47 -16.64 -14.78
N ALA A 74 6.26 -16.52 -16.09
CA ALA A 74 7.21 -15.84 -16.97
C ALA A 74 7.42 -14.37 -16.60
N ARG A 75 6.34 -13.64 -16.23
CA ARG A 75 6.45 -12.26 -15.75
C ARG A 75 7.22 -12.18 -14.43
N THR A 76 6.95 -13.08 -13.49
CA THR A 76 7.67 -13.14 -12.21
C THR A 76 9.17 -13.43 -12.43
N GLN A 77 9.51 -14.36 -13.32
CA GLN A 77 10.90 -14.70 -13.65
C GLN A 77 11.65 -13.57 -14.36
N ALA A 78 10.95 -12.70 -15.06
CA ALA A 78 11.54 -11.54 -15.73
C ALA A 78 11.87 -10.37 -14.79
N LEU A 79 11.41 -10.41 -13.53
CA LEU A 79 11.74 -9.37 -12.55
C LEU A 79 13.21 -9.45 -12.14
N THR A 80 13.82 -8.28 -12.05
CA THR A 80 15.18 -8.09 -11.55
C THR A 80 15.19 -7.09 -10.39
N THR A 81 16.31 -6.94 -9.73
CA THR A 81 16.50 -5.91 -8.71
C THR A 81 16.25 -4.50 -9.25
N ASP A 82 16.53 -4.24 -10.51
CA ASP A 82 16.35 -2.92 -11.15
C ASP A 82 14.92 -2.70 -11.67
N THR A 83 14.07 -3.73 -11.63
CA THR A 83 12.67 -3.58 -12.05
C THR A 83 11.93 -2.68 -11.08
N LEU A 84 11.14 -1.73 -11.61
CA LEU A 84 10.30 -0.84 -10.83
C LEU A 84 9.26 -1.65 -10.04
N ALA A 85 9.24 -1.47 -8.72
CA ALA A 85 8.27 -2.10 -7.83
C ALA A 85 7.09 -1.19 -7.53
N THR A 86 7.35 0.09 -7.26
CA THR A 86 6.31 1.08 -6.94
C THR A 86 6.82 2.50 -7.17
N ILE A 87 5.87 3.44 -7.36
CA ILE A 87 6.15 4.88 -7.34
C ILE A 87 5.40 5.46 -6.15
N VAL A 88 6.09 6.16 -5.26
CA VAL A 88 5.51 6.83 -4.11
C VAL A 88 5.58 8.34 -4.30
N TYR A 89 4.41 8.98 -4.31
CA TYR A 89 4.32 10.43 -4.45
C TYR A 89 4.50 11.12 -3.10
N THR A 90 5.48 12.01 -3.04
CA THR A 90 5.78 12.82 -1.86
C THR A 90 5.47 14.29 -2.11
N SER A 91 5.04 15.01 -1.06
CA SER A 91 4.88 16.47 -1.13
C SER A 91 6.24 17.12 -1.34
N GLY A 92 6.54 17.47 -2.59
CA GLY A 92 7.76 18.21 -2.90
C GLY A 92 7.72 19.63 -2.33
N THR A 93 8.88 20.19 -2.03
CA THR A 93 9.06 21.59 -1.59
C THR A 93 8.57 22.63 -2.63
N THR A 94 8.28 22.20 -3.86
CA THR A 94 7.88 23.03 -5.00
C THR A 94 6.38 23.02 -5.30
N GLY A 95 5.54 22.46 -4.42
CA GLY A 95 4.08 22.49 -4.51
C GLY A 95 3.43 21.37 -5.33
N ARG A 96 4.14 20.71 -6.26
CA ARG A 96 3.64 19.52 -6.96
C ARG A 96 4.26 18.24 -6.36
N PRO A 97 3.48 17.19 -6.13
CA PRO A 97 4.02 15.91 -5.69
C PRO A 97 5.05 15.37 -6.69
N LYS A 98 6.12 14.78 -6.17
CA LYS A 98 7.15 14.10 -6.99
C LYS A 98 7.02 12.61 -6.82
N GLY A 99 6.96 11.86 -7.93
CA GLY A 99 6.96 10.41 -7.93
C GLY A 99 8.38 9.88 -7.69
N THR A 100 8.59 9.23 -6.56
CA THR A 100 9.84 8.55 -6.26
C THR A 100 9.72 7.11 -6.71
N GLU A 101 10.53 6.72 -7.69
CA GLU A 101 10.63 5.36 -8.18
C GLU A 101 11.38 4.49 -7.18
N ILE A 102 10.80 3.37 -6.80
CA ILE A 102 11.39 2.39 -5.87
C ILE A 102 11.44 1.06 -6.60
N THR A 103 12.62 0.48 -6.72
CA THR A 103 12.83 -0.80 -7.39
C THR A 103 12.63 -1.97 -6.43
N HIS A 104 12.52 -3.19 -6.98
CA HIS A 104 12.53 -4.41 -6.18
C HIS A 104 13.82 -4.54 -5.36
N GLY A 105 14.96 -4.11 -5.90
CA GLY A 105 16.25 -4.09 -5.21
C GLY A 105 16.22 -3.22 -3.96
N ASN A 106 15.64 -2.02 -4.02
CA ASN A 106 15.55 -1.14 -2.84
C ASN A 106 14.82 -1.84 -1.68
N PHE A 107 13.71 -2.51 -1.95
CA PHE A 107 12.98 -3.26 -0.91
C PHE A 107 13.74 -4.49 -0.43
N THR A 108 14.32 -5.26 -1.35
CA THR A 108 15.05 -6.49 -1.02
C THR A 108 16.26 -6.20 -0.15
N GLU A 109 17.09 -5.23 -0.54
CA GLU A 109 18.27 -4.84 0.23
C GLU A 109 17.90 -4.34 1.64
N LEU A 110 16.88 -3.48 1.72
CA LEU A 110 16.42 -2.96 2.99
C LEU A 110 15.84 -4.08 3.89
N ALA A 111 15.06 -5.01 3.32
CA ALA A 111 14.51 -6.13 4.06
C ALA A 111 15.62 -7.07 4.57
N LEU A 112 16.57 -7.46 3.72
CA LEU A 112 17.70 -8.33 4.08
C LEU A 112 18.55 -7.70 5.20
N ASN A 113 18.89 -6.41 5.06
CA ASN A 113 19.63 -5.70 6.09
C ASN A 113 18.85 -5.64 7.41
N SER A 114 17.55 -5.36 7.36
CA SER A 114 16.71 -5.29 8.55
C SER A 114 16.56 -6.66 9.22
N HIS A 115 16.43 -7.75 8.45
CA HIS A 115 16.42 -9.11 8.99
C HIS A 115 17.74 -9.46 9.71
N ALA A 116 18.87 -9.05 9.13
CA ALA A 116 20.17 -9.29 9.74
C ALA A 116 20.38 -8.53 11.05
N TRP A 117 19.83 -7.32 11.17
CA TRP A 117 19.99 -6.47 12.36
C TRP A 117 18.90 -6.69 13.42
N MET A 118 17.73 -7.20 13.04
CA MET A 118 16.58 -7.40 13.93
C MET A 118 15.95 -8.80 13.71
N PRO A 119 16.74 -9.89 13.86
CA PRO A 119 16.25 -11.24 13.56
C PRO A 119 15.08 -11.65 14.47
N GLU A 120 15.02 -11.15 15.71
CA GLU A 120 13.95 -11.46 16.64
C GLU A 120 12.58 -10.94 16.17
N ILE A 121 12.59 -9.82 15.45
CA ILE A 121 11.37 -9.21 14.88
C ILE A 121 11.00 -9.90 13.58
N ALA A 122 11.98 -10.18 12.72
CA ALA A 122 11.74 -10.63 11.35
C ALA A 122 11.50 -12.14 11.22
N MET A 123 12.26 -12.94 11.99
CA MET A 123 12.34 -14.40 11.86
C MET A 123 11.69 -15.16 13.01
N GLY A 124 11.09 -14.45 13.97
CA GLY A 124 10.39 -15.09 15.07
C GLY A 124 9.07 -15.72 14.62
N GLN A 125 8.84 -17.00 14.93
CA GLN A 125 7.57 -17.69 14.62
C GLN A 125 6.34 -16.99 15.20
N ASP A 126 6.52 -16.23 16.27
CA ASP A 126 5.48 -15.42 16.91
C ASP A 126 5.52 -13.93 16.47
N SER A 127 6.30 -13.61 15.44
CA SER A 127 6.39 -12.25 14.91
C SER A 127 5.04 -11.84 14.32
N ARG A 128 4.43 -10.81 14.90
CA ARG A 128 3.11 -10.31 14.51
C ARG A 128 3.14 -8.80 14.42
N LEU A 129 2.95 -8.28 13.24
CA LEU A 129 2.85 -6.84 12.98
C LEU A 129 1.41 -6.47 12.66
N LEU A 130 0.85 -5.49 13.35
CA LEU A 130 -0.41 -4.85 12.96
C LEU A 130 -0.11 -3.56 12.20
N LEU A 131 -0.41 -3.54 10.91
CA LEU A 131 -0.19 -2.41 10.03
C LEU A 131 -1.47 -1.58 9.90
N PHE A 132 -1.40 -0.32 10.30
CA PHE A 132 -2.48 0.67 10.24
C PHE A 132 -2.05 1.97 9.55
N LEU A 133 -0.79 2.05 9.14
CA LEU A 133 -0.27 3.20 8.39
C LEU A 133 -0.68 3.09 6.92
N PRO A 134 -1.01 4.22 6.24
CA PRO A 134 -1.38 4.21 4.83
C PRO A 134 -0.25 3.67 3.94
N LEU A 135 -0.57 2.72 3.06
CA LEU A 135 0.40 2.15 2.10
C LEU A 135 0.87 3.15 1.03
N ALA A 136 0.24 4.32 0.95
CA ALA A 136 0.73 5.45 0.16
C ALA A 136 1.99 6.09 0.75
N HIS A 137 2.30 5.79 2.02
CA HIS A 137 3.54 6.23 2.67
C HIS A 137 4.61 5.14 2.53
N VAL A 138 5.83 5.51 2.10
CA VAL A 138 6.93 4.57 1.86
C VAL A 138 7.26 3.69 3.08
N PHE A 139 7.19 4.25 4.28
CA PHE A 139 7.47 3.51 5.51
C PHE A 139 6.48 2.36 5.74
N ALA A 140 5.19 2.58 5.54
CA ALA A 140 4.18 1.53 5.65
C ALA A 140 4.38 0.45 4.59
N ARG A 141 4.73 0.84 3.37
CA ARG A 141 5.04 -0.08 2.28
C ARG A 141 6.27 -0.92 2.60
N PHE A 142 7.31 -0.33 3.16
CA PHE A 142 8.49 -1.06 3.63
C PHE A 142 8.10 -2.10 4.70
N LEU A 143 7.33 -1.70 5.71
CA LEU A 143 6.90 -2.61 6.78
C LEU A 143 6.11 -3.81 6.25
N GLN A 144 5.25 -3.58 5.26
CA GLN A 144 4.53 -4.65 4.58
C GLN A 144 5.50 -5.64 3.92
N VAL A 145 6.47 -5.14 3.15
CA VAL A 145 7.47 -5.99 2.48
C VAL A 145 8.34 -6.71 3.49
N PHE A 146 8.84 -6.00 4.51
CA PHE A 146 9.65 -6.57 5.58
C PHE A 146 8.95 -7.74 6.27
N GLN A 147 7.69 -7.57 6.68
CA GLN A 147 6.94 -8.63 7.35
C GLN A 147 6.63 -9.81 6.44
N LEU A 148 6.29 -9.54 5.16
CA LEU A 148 5.98 -10.58 4.19
C LEU A 148 7.21 -11.34 3.69
N SER A 149 8.41 -10.77 3.81
CA SER A 149 9.67 -11.44 3.47
C SER A 149 10.24 -12.29 4.62
N GLY A 150 9.66 -12.19 5.81
CA GLY A 150 9.97 -13.03 6.98
C GLY A 150 8.96 -14.15 7.18
N GLU A 151 8.97 -14.74 8.37
CA GLU A 151 8.07 -15.83 8.78
C GLU A 151 6.85 -15.34 9.60
N GLY A 152 6.76 -14.03 9.82
CA GLY A 152 5.77 -13.44 10.70
C GLY A 152 4.39 -13.26 10.09
N ILE A 153 3.43 -12.91 10.94
CA ILE A 153 2.04 -12.66 10.56
C ILE A 153 1.82 -11.15 10.41
N LEU A 154 1.26 -10.74 9.27
CA LEU A 154 0.86 -9.36 9.01
C LEU A 154 -0.66 -9.23 9.15
N GLY A 155 -1.10 -8.39 10.08
CA GLY A 155 -2.49 -7.94 10.20
C GLY A 155 -2.65 -6.52 9.67
N HIS A 156 -3.84 -6.17 9.24
CA HIS A 156 -4.19 -4.82 8.79
C HIS A 156 -5.36 -4.25 9.59
N THR A 157 -5.24 -2.98 9.98
CA THR A 157 -6.35 -2.19 10.54
C THR A 157 -6.73 -1.13 9.50
N PRO A 158 -7.87 -1.28 8.82
CA PRO A 158 -8.29 -0.34 7.79
C PRO A 158 -8.76 1.01 8.34
N ASP A 159 -9.37 1.03 9.54
CA ASP A 159 -9.82 2.26 10.20
C ASP A 159 -9.09 2.44 11.54
N ILE A 160 -8.35 3.54 11.65
CA ILE A 160 -7.60 3.89 12.86
C ILE A 160 -8.49 4.04 14.12
N LYS A 161 -9.80 4.21 13.96
CA LYS A 161 -10.74 4.24 15.08
C LYS A 161 -10.82 2.88 15.78
N ASN A 162 -10.61 1.80 15.04
CA ASN A 162 -10.64 0.43 15.55
C ASN A 162 -9.29 -0.04 16.09
N LEU A 163 -8.24 0.79 16.00
CA LEU A 163 -6.87 0.39 16.34
C LEU A 163 -6.76 -0.26 17.73
N LEU A 164 -7.38 0.31 18.76
CA LEU A 164 -7.29 -0.25 20.12
C LEU A 164 -7.97 -1.61 20.26
N SER A 165 -9.13 -1.81 19.64
CA SER A 165 -9.82 -3.10 19.62
C SER A 165 -9.05 -4.14 18.82
N ASP A 166 -8.47 -3.73 17.70
CA ASP A 166 -7.69 -4.61 16.84
C ASP A 166 -6.37 -5.01 17.51
N LEU A 167 -5.71 -4.08 18.22
CA LEU A 167 -4.54 -4.39 19.05
C LEU A 167 -4.86 -5.44 20.12
N ALA A 168 -6.00 -5.30 20.81
CA ALA A 168 -6.42 -6.24 21.84
C ALA A 168 -6.73 -7.64 21.29
N THR A 169 -7.28 -7.71 20.07
CA THR A 169 -7.67 -8.97 19.41
C THR A 169 -6.49 -9.61 18.70
N PHE A 170 -5.75 -8.85 17.90
CA PHE A 170 -4.63 -9.36 17.10
C PHE A 170 -3.39 -9.65 17.95
N LYS A 171 -3.18 -8.91 19.04
CA LYS A 171 -2.03 -9.04 19.96
C LYS A 171 -0.69 -9.04 19.22
N PRO A 172 -0.32 -7.93 18.57
CA PRO A 172 0.97 -7.84 17.87
C PRO A 172 2.13 -8.02 18.85
N SER A 173 3.21 -8.68 18.41
CA SER A 173 4.45 -8.81 19.19
C SER A 173 5.27 -7.54 19.15
N TYR A 174 5.10 -6.72 18.11
CA TYR A 174 5.70 -5.40 17.97
C TYR A 174 4.84 -4.48 17.12
N LEU A 175 5.07 -3.17 17.29
CA LEU A 175 4.43 -2.12 16.51
C LEU A 175 5.46 -1.10 16.07
N LEU A 176 5.31 -0.61 14.87
CA LEU A 176 6.01 0.55 14.38
C LEU A 176 5.03 1.70 14.25
N VAL A 177 5.24 2.73 15.03
CA VAL A 177 4.31 3.85 15.18
C VAL A 177 5.03 5.18 14.99
N VAL A 178 4.31 6.18 14.52
CA VAL A 178 4.77 7.56 14.56
C VAL A 178 4.39 8.21 15.90
N PRO A 179 5.17 9.16 16.44
CA PRO A 179 4.94 9.75 17.76
C PRO A 179 3.51 10.22 18.01
N ARG A 180 2.88 10.85 17.01
CA ARG A 180 1.51 11.35 17.10
C ARG A 180 0.46 10.26 17.39
N VAL A 181 0.70 9.03 16.96
CA VAL A 181 -0.18 7.90 17.26
C VAL A 181 -0.06 7.49 18.72
N LEU A 182 1.15 7.48 19.28
CA LEU A 182 1.37 7.23 20.71
C LEU A 182 0.71 8.28 21.57
N GLU A 183 0.83 9.57 21.23
CA GLU A 183 0.14 10.66 21.92
C GLU A 183 -1.38 10.48 21.91
N LYS A 184 -1.96 10.08 20.77
CA LYS A 184 -3.39 9.83 20.66
C LYS A 184 -3.86 8.66 21.53
N ILE A 185 -3.07 7.58 21.55
CA ILE A 185 -3.36 6.41 22.39
C ILE A 185 -3.29 6.80 23.87
N TYR A 186 -2.21 7.50 24.28
CA TYR A 186 -2.03 7.97 25.64
C TYR A 186 -3.21 8.84 26.09
N ASN A 187 -3.54 9.88 25.33
CA ASN A 187 -4.64 10.80 25.66
C ASN A 187 -6.01 10.08 25.73
N SER A 188 -6.20 9.03 24.92
CA SER A 188 -7.44 8.24 24.95
C SER A 188 -7.51 7.29 26.16
N ALA A 189 -6.38 6.89 26.72
CA ALA A 189 -6.31 6.10 27.95
C ALA A 189 -6.46 6.96 29.20
N ASP A 190 -5.92 8.17 29.19
CA ASP A 190 -5.96 9.11 30.32
C ASP A 190 -7.35 9.77 30.51
N ALA A 191 -8.19 9.75 29.47
CA ALA A 191 -9.57 10.28 29.48
C ALA A 191 -10.63 9.29 30.02
N LYS A 192 -10.23 8.10 30.46
CA LYS A 192 -11.06 7.06 31.10
C LYS A 192 -10.78 6.95 32.59
#